data_fd023d0a1894269c42d4634587863520
#
_entry.id   fd023d0a1894269c42d4634587863520
#
_cell.length_a   1.000
_cell.length_b   1.000
_cell.length_c   1.000
_cell.angle_alpha   90.00
_cell.angle_beta   90.00
_cell.angle_gamma   90.00
#
_symmetry.space_group_name_H-M   'P 1'
#
loop_
_entity.id
_entity.type
_entity.pdbx_description
1 polymer ?
#
loop_
_entity_poly.entity_id
_entity_poly.type
_entity_poly.pdbx_seq_one_letter_code
_entity_poly.pdbx_strand_id
1 'polypeptide(L)'
;MSNEAFYPIGEPGQPWGGEEKAQWLATQTRKRSYHDEVVREIDGLRADFEVSEYGRLTYGHDVYPLYAVRSRPWLAGLPTVLVTGGVHGYETSGVHGALQFLKTRAQDYAGRANLL
;
A
#
# COMPACT_ATOMS: atom_id res chain seq x y z
N MET A 1 -18.15 -38.60 -10.15
CA MET A 1 -17.79 -37.36 -9.44
C MET A 1 -16.38 -37.01 -9.87
N SER A 2 -16.21 -35.92 -10.57
CA SER A 2 -14.89 -35.42 -10.90
C SER A 2 -14.19 -35.07 -9.58
N ASN A 3 -13.09 -35.74 -9.32
CA ASN A 3 -12.19 -35.38 -8.24
C ASN A 3 -11.46 -34.12 -8.70
N GLU A 4 -12.17 -32.97 -8.72
CA GLU A 4 -11.51 -31.72 -8.90
C GLU A 4 -10.59 -31.56 -7.71
N ALA A 5 -9.29 -31.61 -7.99
CA ALA A 5 -8.29 -31.41 -6.97
C ALA A 5 -8.54 -30.06 -6.31
N PHE A 6 -8.81 -30.06 -5.01
CA PHE A 6 -9.03 -28.84 -4.23
C PHE A 6 -7.82 -27.89 -4.29
N TYR A 7 -6.65 -28.46 -4.59
CA TYR A 7 -5.41 -27.72 -4.81
C TYR A 7 -4.95 -27.90 -6.26
N PRO A 8 -4.95 -26.85 -7.09
CA PRO A 8 -4.48 -26.96 -8.49
C PRO A 8 -2.96 -27.05 -8.60
N ILE A 9 -2.20 -26.77 -7.52
CA ILE A 9 -0.75 -26.84 -7.46
C ILE A 9 -0.34 -27.61 -6.21
N GLY A 10 0.62 -28.54 -6.37
CA GLY A 10 1.16 -29.34 -5.28
C GLY A 10 0.22 -30.48 -4.85
N GLU A 11 0.65 -31.19 -3.82
CA GLU A 11 -0.05 -32.34 -3.25
C GLU A 11 -0.52 -32.03 -1.82
N PRO A 12 -1.74 -32.44 -1.44
CA PRO A 12 -2.24 -32.24 -0.07
C PRO A 12 -1.31 -32.87 0.97
N GLY A 13 -0.96 -32.08 2.00
CA GLY A 13 -0.09 -32.51 3.09
C GLY A 13 1.41 -32.43 2.80
N GLN A 14 1.80 -32.00 1.61
CA GLN A 14 3.19 -31.75 1.27
C GLN A 14 3.49 -30.24 1.25
N PRO A 15 4.52 -29.75 1.95
CA PRO A 15 4.95 -28.35 1.88
C PRO A 15 5.37 -27.96 0.45
N TRP A 16 5.05 -26.75 0.02
CA TRP A 16 5.49 -26.25 -1.27
C TRP A 16 7.01 -26.03 -1.28
N GLY A 17 7.65 -26.60 -2.29
CA GLY A 17 9.05 -26.35 -2.65
C GLY A 17 9.18 -25.21 -3.67
N GLY A 18 10.36 -25.16 -4.31
CA GLY A 18 10.64 -24.12 -5.32
C GLY A 18 9.78 -24.24 -6.58
N GLU A 19 9.46 -25.49 -6.96
CA GLU A 19 8.68 -25.76 -8.18
C GLU A 19 7.23 -25.28 -8.06
N GLU A 20 6.55 -25.65 -6.98
CA GLU A 20 5.17 -25.22 -6.72
C GLU A 20 5.05 -23.70 -6.61
N LYS A 21 6.02 -23.06 -5.92
CA LYS A 21 6.10 -21.60 -5.83
C LYS A 21 6.27 -20.94 -7.19
N ALA A 22 7.12 -21.52 -8.05
CA ALA A 22 7.33 -21.02 -9.41
C ALA A 22 6.06 -21.19 -10.27
N GLN A 23 5.39 -22.33 -10.17
CA GLN A 23 4.11 -22.57 -10.86
C GLN A 23 3.05 -21.56 -10.42
N TRP A 24 2.92 -21.34 -9.12
CA TRP A 24 1.98 -20.34 -8.59
C TRP A 24 2.31 -18.94 -9.09
N LEU A 25 3.58 -18.55 -9.02
CA LEU A 25 4.01 -17.22 -9.48
C LEU A 25 3.71 -17.00 -10.97
N ALA A 26 3.87 -18.03 -11.79
CA ALA A 26 3.58 -17.98 -13.23
C ALA A 26 2.07 -17.74 -13.51
N THR A 27 1.19 -18.06 -12.58
CA THR A 27 -0.25 -17.80 -12.71
C THR A 27 -0.64 -16.38 -12.28
N GLN A 28 0.27 -15.65 -11.60
CA GLN A 28 -0.03 -14.32 -11.09
C GLN A 28 0.10 -13.28 -12.19
N THR A 29 -0.86 -12.36 -12.22
CA THR A 29 -0.84 -11.20 -13.11
C THR A 29 -1.04 -9.94 -12.29
N ARG A 30 -0.37 -8.85 -12.69
CA ARG A 30 -0.59 -7.54 -12.07
C ARG A 30 -1.99 -7.05 -12.45
N LYS A 31 -2.85 -6.88 -11.46
CA LYS A 31 -4.24 -6.45 -11.67
C LYS A 31 -4.43 -4.95 -11.50
N ARG A 32 -3.54 -4.29 -10.77
CA ARG A 32 -3.60 -2.86 -10.45
C ARG A 32 -2.19 -2.26 -10.48
N SER A 33 -2.10 -0.98 -10.76
CA SER A 33 -0.84 -0.25 -10.83
C SER A 33 -0.65 0.60 -9.58
N TYR A 34 0.33 0.26 -8.74
CA TYR A 34 0.73 1.07 -7.60
C TYR A 34 1.17 2.48 -8.03
N HIS A 35 1.90 2.59 -9.14
CA HIS A 35 2.36 3.88 -9.65
C HIS A 35 1.21 4.77 -10.09
N ASP A 36 0.22 4.21 -10.79
CA ASP A 36 -0.91 4.99 -11.29
C ASP A 36 -1.92 5.33 -10.19
N GLU A 37 -2.16 4.42 -9.27
CA GLU A 37 -3.22 4.56 -8.28
C GLU A 37 -2.75 5.16 -6.96
N VAL A 38 -1.48 5.03 -6.60
CA VAL A 38 -0.93 5.49 -5.33
C VAL A 38 0.11 6.59 -5.51
N VAL A 39 1.18 6.33 -6.27
CA VAL A 39 2.30 7.29 -6.41
C VAL A 39 1.81 8.60 -7.02
N ARG A 40 1.04 8.53 -8.10
CA ARG A 40 0.47 9.72 -8.76
C ARG A 40 -0.44 10.52 -7.83
N GLU A 41 -1.25 9.83 -7.04
CA GLU A 41 -2.14 10.47 -6.06
C GLU A 41 -1.35 11.17 -4.95
N ILE A 42 -0.28 10.54 -4.45
CA ILE A 42 0.63 11.13 -3.45
C ILE A 42 1.35 12.35 -4.03
N ASP A 43 1.79 12.30 -5.27
CA ASP A 43 2.40 13.46 -5.93
C ASP A 43 1.45 14.66 -5.98
N GLY A 44 0.16 14.42 -6.16
CA GLY A 44 -0.87 15.46 -6.09
C GLY A 44 -1.05 16.10 -4.71
N LEU A 45 -0.57 15.46 -3.63
CA LEU A 45 -0.67 15.98 -2.26
C LEU A 45 0.47 16.94 -1.89
N ARG A 46 1.52 17.04 -2.68
CA ARG A 46 2.73 17.82 -2.35
C ARG A 46 2.48 19.32 -2.19
N ALA A 47 1.43 19.86 -2.76
CA ALA A 47 1.05 21.26 -2.59
C ALA A 47 0.62 21.56 -1.14
N ASP A 48 -0.12 20.62 -0.52
CA ASP A 48 -0.76 20.81 0.78
C ASP A 48 -0.05 20.10 1.93
N PHE A 49 0.76 19.09 1.63
CA PHE A 49 1.44 18.25 2.61
C PHE A 49 2.94 18.16 2.35
N GLU A 50 3.68 17.87 3.40
CA GLU A 50 5.08 17.45 3.28
C GLU A 50 5.11 15.96 2.95
N VAL A 51 5.65 15.61 1.78
CA VAL A 51 5.75 14.24 1.30
C VAL A 51 7.21 13.83 1.23
N SER A 52 7.57 12.73 1.86
CA SER A 52 8.90 12.15 1.83
C SER A 52 8.87 10.67 1.51
N GLU A 53 9.85 10.20 0.76
CA GLU A 53 10.10 8.78 0.56
C GLU A 53 10.99 8.31 1.71
N TYR A 54 10.50 7.36 2.53
CA TYR A 54 11.26 6.82 3.64
C TYR A 54 11.88 5.44 3.35
N GLY A 55 11.55 4.85 2.22
CA GLY A 55 12.08 3.56 1.79
C GLY A 55 11.54 3.16 0.44
N ARG A 56 12.02 2.03 -0.05
CA ARG A 56 11.54 1.44 -1.29
C ARG A 56 11.68 -0.08 -1.27
N LEU A 57 10.77 -0.76 -1.94
CA LEU A 57 10.81 -2.19 -2.19
C LEU A 57 11.21 -2.42 -3.64
N THR A 58 12.07 -3.40 -3.87
CA THR A 58 12.53 -3.76 -5.21
C THR A 58 12.25 -5.23 -5.47
N TYR A 59 11.56 -5.50 -6.56
CA TYR A 59 11.24 -6.86 -7.01
C TYR A 59 11.64 -7.00 -8.48
N GLY A 60 12.78 -7.64 -8.73
CA GLY A 60 13.35 -7.69 -10.07
C GLY A 60 13.71 -6.30 -10.57
N HIS A 61 13.05 -5.84 -11.62
CA HIS A 61 13.24 -4.50 -12.20
C HIS A 61 12.21 -3.47 -11.69
N ASP A 62 11.22 -3.91 -10.93
CA ASP A 62 10.18 -3.03 -10.41
C ASP A 62 10.59 -2.41 -9.07
N VAL A 63 10.38 -1.12 -8.93
CA VAL A 63 10.67 -0.37 -7.71
C VAL A 63 9.38 0.28 -7.19
N TYR A 64 9.11 0.09 -5.91
CA TYR A 64 7.92 0.58 -5.23
C TYR A 64 8.35 1.48 -4.07
N PRO A 65 8.30 2.82 -4.23
CA PRO A 65 8.64 3.74 -3.15
C PRO A 65 7.60 3.71 -2.03
N LEU A 66 8.05 3.92 -0.81
CA LEU A 66 7.23 4.01 0.39
C LEU A 66 7.23 5.45 0.88
N TYR A 67 6.06 6.02 1.10
CA TYR A 67 5.91 7.43 1.41
C TYR A 67 5.40 7.69 2.83
N ALA A 68 5.90 8.77 3.41
CA ALA A 68 5.32 9.42 4.58
C ALA A 68 4.77 10.78 4.16
N VAL A 69 3.54 11.07 4.58
CA VAL A 69 2.83 12.33 4.30
C VAL A 69 2.53 13.01 5.62
N ARG A 70 3.07 14.22 5.81
CA ARG A 70 2.89 15.01 7.03
C ARG A 70 2.00 16.22 6.80
N SER A 71 1.15 16.51 7.78
CA SER A 71 0.38 17.76 7.78
C SER A 71 1.28 19.00 7.86
N ARG A 72 0.84 20.09 7.25
CA ARG A 72 1.41 21.41 7.36
C ARG A 72 0.37 22.41 7.87
N PRO A 73 0.76 23.29 8.84
CA PRO A 73 2.01 23.28 9.59
C PRO A 73 2.08 22.10 10.59
N TRP A 74 3.29 21.67 10.91
CA TRP A 74 3.53 20.76 12.02
C TRP A 74 3.75 21.56 13.28
N LEU A 75 2.87 21.46 14.24
CA LEU A 75 2.86 22.30 15.43
C LEU A 75 3.31 21.51 16.67
N ALA A 76 4.31 22.03 17.36
CA ALA A 76 4.74 21.46 18.64
C ALA A 76 3.60 21.54 19.68
N GLY A 77 3.49 20.50 20.50
CA GLY A 77 2.49 20.44 21.56
C GLY A 77 1.13 19.90 21.14
N LEU A 78 0.87 19.75 19.84
CA LEU A 78 -0.34 19.06 19.37
C LEU A 78 -0.15 17.53 19.40
N PRO A 79 -1.23 16.76 19.63
CA PRO A 79 -1.16 15.31 19.50
C PRO A 79 -0.81 14.91 18.07
N THR A 80 -0.03 13.86 17.90
CA THR A 80 0.26 13.27 16.61
C THR A 80 -0.60 12.05 16.39
N VAL A 81 -1.30 12.00 15.25
CA VAL A 81 -2.11 10.86 14.83
C VAL A 81 -1.42 10.21 13.64
N LEU A 82 -1.07 8.93 13.82
CA LEU A 82 -0.49 8.10 12.76
C LEU A 82 -1.61 7.29 12.09
N VAL A 83 -1.68 7.40 10.76
CA VAL A 83 -2.57 6.59 9.92
C VAL A 83 -1.73 5.83 8.91
N THR A 84 -1.86 4.52 8.87
CA THR A 84 -1.18 3.67 7.89
C THR A 84 -2.17 3.14 6.87
N GLY A 85 -1.75 3.06 5.61
CA GLY A 85 -2.52 2.47 4.53
C GLY A 85 -1.63 1.60 3.63
N GLY A 86 -2.22 0.56 3.02
CA GLY A 86 -1.49 -0.32 2.10
C GLY A 86 -0.69 -1.44 2.79
N VAL A 87 -1.03 -1.81 4.01
CA VAL A 87 -0.41 -2.94 4.74
C VAL A 87 -0.69 -4.26 4.03
N HIS A 88 -1.88 -4.44 3.49
CA HIS A 88 -2.30 -5.61 2.74
C HIS A 88 -2.30 -5.34 1.23
N GLY A 89 -1.54 -6.14 0.47
CA GLY A 89 -1.31 -5.89 -0.96
C GLY A 89 -2.55 -5.99 -1.84
N TYR A 90 -3.46 -6.91 -1.55
CA TYR A 90 -4.70 -7.11 -2.32
C TYR A 90 -5.88 -6.29 -1.81
N GLU A 91 -5.83 -5.83 -0.58
CA GLU A 91 -6.87 -5.04 0.07
C GLU A 91 -6.62 -3.54 -0.15
N THR A 92 -6.91 -3.07 -1.35
CA THR A 92 -6.61 -1.69 -1.76
C THR A 92 -7.46 -0.64 -1.07
N SER A 93 -8.55 -1.03 -0.40
CA SER A 93 -9.42 -0.12 0.36
C SER A 93 -8.66 0.68 1.43
N GLY A 94 -7.68 0.07 2.09
CA GLY A 94 -6.88 0.76 3.12
C GLY A 94 -6.07 1.92 2.55
N VAL A 95 -5.34 1.71 1.47
CA VAL A 95 -4.55 2.78 0.83
C VAL A 95 -5.45 3.84 0.20
N HIS A 96 -6.53 3.45 -0.48
CA HIS A 96 -7.47 4.40 -1.05
C HIS A 96 -8.23 5.19 0.03
N GLY A 97 -8.58 4.57 1.15
CA GLY A 97 -9.19 5.25 2.29
C GLY A 97 -8.25 6.30 2.90
N ALA A 98 -6.97 5.98 3.10
CA ALA A 98 -5.97 6.92 3.59
C ALA A 98 -5.78 8.10 2.62
N LEU A 99 -5.67 7.84 1.31
CA LEU A 99 -5.56 8.89 0.29
C LEU A 99 -6.81 9.77 0.24
N GLN A 100 -7.99 9.17 0.32
CA GLN A 100 -9.25 9.92 0.34
C GLN A 100 -9.36 10.81 1.58
N PHE A 101 -8.96 10.31 2.75
CA PHE A 101 -8.91 11.10 3.97
C PHE A 101 -7.99 12.32 3.82
N LEU A 102 -6.77 12.13 3.29
CA LEU A 102 -5.83 13.23 3.04
C LEU A 102 -6.42 14.29 2.11
N LYS A 103 -7.10 13.88 1.06
CA LYS A 103 -7.68 14.79 0.06
C LYS A 103 -8.88 15.57 0.57
N THR A 104 -9.69 14.99 1.46
CA THR A 104 -11.02 15.52 1.77
C THR A 104 -11.21 15.98 3.19
N ARG A 105 -10.45 15.43 4.16
CA ARG A 105 -10.72 15.64 5.58
C ARG A 105 -9.51 16.06 6.41
N ALA A 106 -8.30 15.78 5.98
CA ALA A 106 -7.11 16.03 6.79
C ALA A 106 -6.97 17.50 7.17
N GLN A 107 -7.32 18.43 6.29
CA GLN A 107 -7.26 19.87 6.56
C GLN A 107 -8.23 20.34 7.67
N ASP A 108 -9.31 19.60 7.92
CA ASP A 108 -10.25 19.90 9.01
C ASP A 108 -9.60 19.77 10.40
N TYR A 109 -8.46 19.08 10.48
CA TYR A 109 -7.70 18.85 11.72
C TYR A 109 -6.53 19.83 11.90
N ALA A 110 -6.30 20.74 10.97
CA ALA A 110 -5.26 21.75 11.07
C ALA A 110 -5.40 22.54 12.38
N GLY A 111 -4.32 22.66 13.14
CA GLY A 111 -4.31 23.31 14.46
C GLY A 111 -4.92 22.47 15.59
N ARG A 112 -5.40 21.26 15.33
CA ARG A 112 -5.95 20.34 16.34
C ARG A 112 -5.11 19.08 16.53
N ALA A 113 -4.47 18.61 15.50
CA ALA A 113 -3.57 17.46 15.51
C ALA A 113 -2.52 17.58 14.40
N ASN A 114 -1.37 16.97 14.63
CA ASN A 114 -0.40 16.68 13.60
C ASN A 114 -0.75 15.31 12.99
N LEU A 115 -0.83 15.24 11.67
CA LEU A 115 -1.15 13.99 10.96
C LEU A 115 0.10 13.46 10.25
N LEU A 116 0.33 12.16 10.39
CA LEU A 116 1.39 11.41 9.71
C LEU A 116 0.82 10.13 9.12
#